data_a48c1268fd5de9ba406dec81843a6ab8
#
_entry.id   a48c1268fd5de9ba406dec81843a6ab8
#
_cell.length_a   1.000
_cell.length_b   1.000
_cell.length_c   1.000
_cell.angle_alpha   90.00
_cell.angle_beta   90.00
_cell.angle_gamma   90.00
#
_symmetry.space_group_name_H-M   'P 1'
#
loop_
_entity.id
_entity.type
_entity.pdbx_description
1 polymer ?
#
loop_
_entity_poly.entity_id
_entity_poly.type
_entity_poly.pdbx_seq_one_letter_code
_entity_poly.pdbx_strand_id
1 'polypeptide(L)'
;MKVKKFLGVAAIALLCNQAFANVVVVNQGLSEKEVLAAQQGWCAALVDISKIHEDKGQTAAKSLAEKVIDAAYGYQMGAVLFKPTLTVKPQTFRATSEGALSYFVGGDASFPSDSGFALKGWQKCDVDNNAVFIAGDSASTIGKVHFTAKDGSVTSVDKTWGFVKDDAGDVRIVLHHSSLEFQG
;
A
#
# COMPACT_ATOMS: atom_id res chain seq x y z
N MET A 1 66.78 45.41 -46.26
CA MET A 1 66.48 44.58 -45.14
C MET A 1 65.08 44.90 -44.65
N LYS A 2 64.05 44.02 -44.91
CA LYS A 2 62.64 44.24 -44.56
C LYS A 2 62.34 43.42 -43.30
N VAL A 3 62.05 44.12 -42.19
CA VAL A 3 61.61 43.51 -40.94
C VAL A 3 60.12 43.23 -41.01
N LYS A 4 59.70 41.98 -40.94
CA LYS A 4 58.31 41.56 -40.85
C LYS A 4 57.89 41.57 -39.35
N LYS A 5 56.93 42.42 -39.01
CA LYS A 5 56.29 42.38 -37.73
C LYS A 5 55.23 41.26 -37.71
N PHE A 6 55.37 40.30 -36.81
CA PHE A 6 54.32 39.33 -36.46
C PHE A 6 53.39 39.94 -35.45
N LEU A 7 52.12 40.10 -35.81
CA LEU A 7 51.04 40.33 -34.85
C LEU A 7 50.58 39.00 -34.29
N GLY A 8 50.81 38.79 -33.00
CA GLY A 8 50.23 37.68 -32.27
C GLY A 8 48.81 37.99 -31.87
N VAL A 9 47.85 37.20 -32.37
CA VAL A 9 46.44 37.24 -31.93
C VAL A 9 46.33 36.38 -30.69
N ALA A 10 46.11 37.01 -29.52
CA ALA A 10 45.81 36.29 -28.30
C ALA A 10 44.31 35.91 -28.32
N ALA A 11 44.02 34.62 -28.44
CA ALA A 11 42.67 34.10 -28.29
C ALA A 11 42.33 34.01 -26.81
N ILE A 12 41.43 34.90 -26.36
CA ILE A 12 40.85 34.82 -25.00
C ILE A 12 39.73 33.77 -25.05
N ALA A 13 40.02 32.59 -24.50
CA ALA A 13 38.99 31.57 -24.27
C ALA A 13 38.09 32.01 -23.11
N LEU A 14 36.87 32.45 -23.40
CA LEU A 14 35.82 32.64 -22.40
C LEU A 14 35.38 31.24 -21.90
N LEU A 15 35.84 30.86 -20.73
CA LEU A 15 35.28 29.74 -19.97
C LEU A 15 33.90 30.17 -19.45
N CYS A 16 32.84 29.85 -20.16
CA CYS A 16 31.48 29.90 -19.61
C CYS A 16 31.37 28.82 -18.52
N ASN A 17 31.56 29.22 -17.25
CA ASN A 17 31.12 28.44 -16.12
C ASN A 17 29.58 28.40 -16.14
N GLN A 18 29.01 27.33 -16.67
CA GLN A 18 27.60 27.03 -16.50
C GLN A 18 27.41 26.60 -15.05
N ALA A 19 27.01 27.51 -14.18
CA ALA A 19 26.48 27.18 -12.87
C ALA A 19 25.16 26.46 -13.11
N PHE A 20 25.15 25.12 -13.01
CA PHE A 20 23.91 24.36 -12.92
C PHE A 20 23.24 24.76 -11.61
N ALA A 21 22.21 25.59 -11.67
CA ALA A 21 21.35 25.84 -10.52
C ALA A 21 20.77 24.48 -10.09
N ASN A 22 21.02 24.08 -8.86
CA ASN A 22 20.36 22.90 -8.30
C ASN A 22 18.87 23.15 -8.25
N VAL A 23 18.14 22.57 -9.22
CA VAL A 23 16.70 22.64 -9.26
C VAL A 23 16.17 21.73 -8.15
N VAL A 24 15.45 22.29 -7.18
CA VAL A 24 14.71 21.53 -6.19
C VAL A 24 13.41 21.06 -6.85
N VAL A 25 13.29 19.77 -7.09
CA VAL A 25 12.07 19.16 -7.61
C VAL A 25 11.29 18.59 -6.43
N VAL A 26 10.10 19.13 -6.18
CA VAL A 26 9.14 18.58 -5.23
C VAL A 26 8.11 17.79 -6.04
N ASN A 27 8.11 16.47 -5.88
CA ASN A 27 7.12 15.59 -6.49
C ASN A 27 6.30 14.93 -5.37
N GLN A 28 5.03 15.32 -5.25
CA GLN A 28 4.10 14.73 -4.28
C GLN A 28 3.28 13.58 -4.88
N GLY A 29 3.50 13.23 -6.14
CA GLY A 29 2.83 12.12 -6.79
C GLY A 29 3.22 10.76 -6.17
N LEU A 30 2.30 9.79 -6.29
CA LEU A 30 2.59 8.38 -5.98
C LEU A 30 3.54 7.80 -7.03
N SER A 31 4.48 6.98 -6.58
CA SER A 31 5.32 6.15 -7.45
C SER A 31 4.88 4.69 -7.40
N GLU A 32 5.21 3.92 -8.44
CA GLU A 32 5.02 2.48 -8.46
C GLU A 32 5.65 1.81 -7.23
N LYS A 33 6.88 2.20 -6.88
CA LYS A 33 7.60 1.68 -5.71
C LYS A 33 6.80 1.85 -4.42
N GLU A 34 6.17 3.00 -4.21
CA GLU A 34 5.36 3.27 -3.02
C GLU A 34 4.09 2.41 -3.00
N VAL A 35 3.43 2.24 -4.13
CA VAL A 35 2.25 1.37 -4.27
C VAL A 35 2.60 -0.08 -3.94
N LEU A 36 3.66 -0.61 -4.55
CA LEU A 36 4.12 -1.99 -4.29
C LEU A 36 4.56 -2.17 -2.83
N ALA A 37 5.23 -1.18 -2.24
CA ALA A 37 5.62 -1.21 -0.83
C ALA A 37 4.40 -1.22 0.11
N ALA A 38 3.36 -0.45 -0.19
CA ALA A 38 2.11 -0.45 0.59
C ALA A 38 1.41 -1.82 0.53
N GLN A 39 1.36 -2.45 -0.63
CA GLN A 39 0.80 -3.80 -0.79
C GLN A 39 1.62 -4.86 -0.02
N GLN A 40 2.94 -4.82 -0.12
CA GLN A 40 3.84 -5.73 0.60
C GLN A 40 3.74 -5.52 2.12
N GLY A 41 3.67 -4.26 2.56
CA GLY A 41 3.48 -3.91 3.98
C GLY A 41 2.15 -4.44 4.53
N TRP A 42 1.08 -4.33 3.75
CA TRP A 42 -0.22 -4.90 4.12
C TRP A 42 -0.15 -6.43 4.26
N CYS A 43 0.49 -7.12 3.33
CA CYS A 43 0.70 -8.57 3.36
C CYS A 43 1.53 -9.00 4.58
N ALA A 44 2.64 -8.32 4.85
CA ALA A 44 3.48 -8.59 6.01
C ALA A 44 2.70 -8.41 7.32
N ALA A 45 1.95 -7.31 7.44
CA ALA A 45 1.13 -7.04 8.61
C ALA A 45 0.06 -8.11 8.86
N LEU A 46 -0.58 -8.63 7.79
CA LEU A 46 -1.56 -9.72 7.93
C LEU A 46 -0.93 -10.98 8.52
N VAL A 47 0.25 -11.35 8.05
CA VAL A 47 1.01 -12.51 8.55
C VAL A 47 1.46 -12.29 9.99
N ASP A 48 1.93 -11.08 10.32
CA ASP A 48 2.36 -10.72 11.68
C ASP A 48 1.19 -10.76 12.67
N ILE A 49 -0.01 -10.30 12.28
CA ILE A 49 -1.22 -10.41 13.12
C ILE A 49 -1.57 -11.88 13.34
N SER A 50 -1.52 -12.74 12.30
CA SER A 50 -1.73 -14.17 12.44
C SER A 50 -0.76 -14.78 13.45
N LYS A 51 0.53 -14.50 13.32
CA LYS A 51 1.58 -15.02 14.17
C LYS A 51 1.44 -14.54 15.63
N ILE A 52 1.19 -13.24 15.83
CA ILE A 52 0.96 -12.71 17.19
C ILE A 52 -0.28 -13.33 17.83
N HIS A 53 -1.32 -13.62 17.06
CA HIS A 53 -2.49 -14.34 17.56
C HIS A 53 -2.11 -15.72 18.07
N GLU A 54 -1.32 -16.49 17.31
CA GLU A 54 -0.85 -17.81 17.73
C GLU A 54 0.02 -17.75 18.99
N ASP A 55 0.93 -16.78 19.07
CA ASP A 55 1.92 -16.66 20.13
C ASP A 55 1.37 -16.04 21.43
N LYS A 56 0.46 -15.04 21.32
CA LYS A 56 0.05 -14.15 22.42
C LYS A 56 -1.46 -13.94 22.55
N GLY A 57 -2.24 -14.56 21.67
CA GLY A 57 -3.71 -14.52 21.69
C GLY A 57 -4.33 -13.25 21.09
N GLN A 58 -5.65 -13.22 21.12
CA GLN A 58 -6.48 -12.24 20.42
C GLN A 58 -6.24 -10.79 20.85
N THR A 59 -6.03 -10.54 22.14
CA THR A 59 -5.82 -9.16 22.64
C THR A 59 -4.57 -8.53 22.02
N ALA A 60 -3.47 -9.29 21.92
CA ALA A 60 -2.23 -8.83 21.31
C ALA A 60 -2.39 -8.63 19.78
N ALA A 61 -3.08 -9.55 19.11
CA ALA A 61 -3.40 -9.45 17.69
C ALA A 61 -4.28 -8.22 17.40
N LYS A 62 -5.27 -7.94 18.24
CA LYS A 62 -6.12 -6.76 18.13
C LYS A 62 -5.32 -5.47 18.24
N SER A 63 -4.45 -5.34 19.25
CA SER A 63 -3.60 -4.16 19.41
C SER A 63 -2.65 -3.92 18.24
N LEU A 64 -2.15 -4.99 17.59
CA LEU A 64 -1.36 -4.85 16.38
C LEU A 64 -2.23 -4.42 15.19
N ALA A 65 -3.40 -5.06 15.02
CA ALA A 65 -4.32 -4.75 13.93
C ALA A 65 -4.82 -3.28 13.98
N GLU A 66 -5.10 -2.74 15.17
CA GLU A 66 -5.44 -1.32 15.37
C GLU A 66 -4.34 -0.41 14.79
N LYS A 67 -3.07 -0.64 15.16
CA LYS A 67 -1.93 0.14 14.66
C LYS A 67 -1.75 0.02 13.15
N VAL A 68 -1.95 -1.18 12.60
CA VAL A 68 -1.85 -1.42 11.15
C VAL A 68 -2.96 -0.69 10.40
N ILE A 69 -4.20 -0.72 10.90
CA ILE A 69 -5.33 -0.02 10.29
C ILE A 69 -5.09 1.49 10.31
N ASP A 70 -4.66 2.05 11.43
CA ASP A 70 -4.36 3.48 11.55
C ASP A 70 -3.23 3.93 10.62
N ALA A 71 -2.21 3.09 10.43
CA ALA A 71 -1.08 3.42 9.58
C ALA A 71 -1.34 3.20 8.08
N ALA A 72 -2.07 2.15 7.71
CA ALA A 72 -2.20 1.74 6.32
C ALA A 72 -3.48 2.25 5.63
N TYR A 73 -4.55 2.49 6.39
CA TYR A 73 -5.83 2.89 5.82
C TYR A 73 -6.14 4.37 6.02
N GLY A 74 -6.92 4.94 5.12
CA GLY A 74 -7.27 6.37 5.13
C GLY A 74 -8.53 6.70 5.94
N TYR A 75 -8.86 5.95 7.02
CA TYR A 75 -10.06 6.21 7.82
C TYR A 75 -10.06 7.61 8.48
N GLN A 76 -8.90 8.18 8.76
CA GLN A 76 -8.77 9.56 9.23
C GLN A 76 -9.14 10.61 8.18
N MET A 77 -9.17 10.22 6.90
CA MET A 77 -9.55 11.09 5.77
C MET A 77 -11.05 10.97 5.45
N GLY A 78 -11.72 9.92 5.93
CA GLY A 78 -13.13 9.63 5.67
C GLY A 78 -13.42 8.14 5.57
N ALA A 79 -14.56 7.80 4.97
CA ALA A 79 -14.96 6.41 4.77
C ALA A 79 -14.01 5.71 3.77
N VAL A 80 -13.47 4.55 4.15
CA VAL A 80 -12.74 3.67 3.23
C VAL A 80 -13.73 2.77 2.48
N LEU A 81 -13.57 2.65 1.18
CA LEU A 81 -14.42 1.81 0.32
C LEU A 81 -14.00 0.34 0.47
N PHE A 82 -14.27 -0.23 1.63
CA PHE A 82 -13.82 -1.58 1.96
C PHE A 82 -14.96 -2.60 1.84
N LYS A 83 -14.82 -3.51 0.87
CA LYS A 83 -15.61 -4.75 0.73
C LYS A 83 -14.68 -5.94 0.96
N PRO A 84 -14.68 -6.52 2.17
CA PRO A 84 -13.89 -7.71 2.47
C PRO A 84 -14.37 -8.96 1.73
N THR A 85 -13.51 -10.01 1.67
CA THR A 85 -13.83 -11.27 0.98
C THR A 85 -15.00 -12.03 1.63
N LEU A 86 -14.95 -12.18 2.96
CA LEU A 86 -15.79 -13.12 3.70
C LEU A 86 -16.94 -12.48 4.48
N THR A 87 -17.32 -11.26 4.12
CA THR A 87 -18.46 -10.59 4.76
C THR A 87 -19.79 -11.03 4.15
N VAL A 88 -20.84 -11.03 4.98
CA VAL A 88 -22.20 -11.43 4.62
C VAL A 88 -23.22 -10.33 4.95
N LYS A 89 -24.42 -10.42 4.35
CA LYS A 89 -25.55 -9.53 4.69
C LYS A 89 -25.91 -9.64 6.18
N PRO A 90 -26.37 -8.52 6.77
CA PRO A 90 -26.59 -7.19 6.22
C PRO A 90 -25.31 -6.33 6.15
N GLN A 91 -24.21 -6.74 6.78
CA GLN A 91 -22.99 -5.94 6.96
C GLN A 91 -21.89 -6.35 5.99
N THR A 92 -22.11 -6.09 4.71
CA THR A 92 -21.18 -6.48 3.64
C THR A 92 -19.94 -5.57 3.57
N PHE A 93 -20.08 -4.30 3.93
CA PHE A 93 -19.02 -3.29 3.78
C PHE A 93 -18.46 -2.87 5.16
N ARG A 94 -17.22 -2.41 5.19
CA ARG A 94 -16.51 -1.94 6.39
C ARG A 94 -15.97 -0.53 6.17
N ALA A 95 -16.90 0.45 6.14
CA ALA A 95 -16.57 1.84 5.85
C ALA A 95 -15.93 2.60 7.03
N THR A 96 -15.83 1.97 8.22
CA THR A 96 -15.20 2.54 9.42
C THR A 96 -14.04 1.68 9.91
N SER A 97 -13.13 2.28 10.69
CA SER A 97 -11.97 1.58 11.27
C SER A 97 -12.39 0.45 12.21
N GLU A 98 -13.46 0.65 12.99
CA GLU A 98 -14.01 -0.37 13.90
C GLU A 98 -14.52 -1.58 13.11
N GLY A 99 -15.24 -1.33 12.01
CA GLY A 99 -15.72 -2.40 11.13
C GLY A 99 -14.58 -3.15 10.45
N ALA A 100 -13.50 -2.47 10.04
CA ALA A 100 -12.31 -3.11 9.50
C ALA A 100 -11.59 -3.94 10.57
N LEU A 101 -11.43 -3.40 11.78
CA LEU A 101 -10.81 -4.11 12.90
C LEU A 101 -11.58 -5.39 13.22
N SER A 102 -12.92 -5.30 13.31
CA SER A 102 -13.76 -6.48 13.51
C SER A 102 -13.55 -7.52 12.43
N TYR A 103 -13.51 -7.14 11.16
CA TYR A 103 -13.26 -8.10 10.08
C TYR A 103 -11.91 -8.81 10.24
N PHE A 104 -10.84 -8.09 10.60
CA PHE A 104 -9.51 -8.69 10.72
C PHE A 104 -9.33 -9.54 11.97
N VAL A 105 -9.91 -9.16 13.12
CA VAL A 105 -9.63 -9.84 14.38
C VAL A 105 -10.86 -10.34 15.15
N GLY A 106 -12.06 -10.11 14.64
CA GLY A 106 -13.31 -10.57 15.28
C GLY A 106 -13.57 -9.93 16.65
N GLY A 107 -14.58 -10.45 17.32
CA GLY A 107 -14.85 -10.14 18.73
C GLY A 107 -15.62 -8.85 18.99
N ASP A 108 -16.15 -8.18 17.97
CA ASP A 108 -17.03 -7.03 18.12
C ASP A 108 -18.51 -7.47 18.00
N ALA A 109 -19.29 -7.21 19.04
CA ALA A 109 -20.71 -7.56 19.07
C ALA A 109 -21.54 -6.84 17.98
N SER A 110 -21.06 -5.70 17.48
CA SER A 110 -21.70 -4.98 16.38
C SER A 110 -21.53 -5.69 15.03
N PHE A 111 -20.59 -6.62 14.92
CA PHE A 111 -20.29 -7.40 13.71
C PHE A 111 -20.22 -8.90 14.04
N PRO A 112 -21.32 -9.53 14.46
CA PRO A 112 -21.32 -10.87 15.03
C PRO A 112 -20.89 -11.99 14.06
N SER A 113 -20.88 -11.71 12.75
CA SER A 113 -20.46 -12.67 11.72
C SER A 113 -18.94 -12.65 11.46
N ASP A 114 -18.20 -11.70 12.04
CA ASP A 114 -16.77 -11.58 11.83
C ASP A 114 -15.99 -12.55 12.73
N SER A 115 -15.25 -13.47 12.12
CA SER A 115 -14.44 -14.47 12.83
C SER A 115 -12.94 -14.14 12.90
N GLY A 116 -12.55 -12.99 12.36
CA GLY A 116 -11.14 -12.58 12.30
C GLY A 116 -10.38 -13.19 11.11
N PHE A 117 -10.43 -12.51 9.98
CA PHE A 117 -9.71 -12.97 8.76
C PHE A 117 -8.20 -13.13 8.99
N ALA A 118 -7.60 -12.20 9.76
CA ALA A 118 -6.17 -12.24 10.06
C ALA A 118 -5.80 -13.32 11.11
N LEU A 119 -6.78 -13.95 11.76
CA LEU A 119 -6.55 -14.97 12.79
C LEU A 119 -6.55 -16.40 12.24
N LYS A 120 -6.58 -16.55 10.92
CA LYS A 120 -6.68 -17.88 10.26
C LYS A 120 -5.34 -18.61 10.10
N GLY A 121 -4.27 -18.15 10.76
CA GLY A 121 -2.97 -18.81 10.74
C GLY A 121 -2.20 -18.63 9.43
N TRP A 122 -2.34 -17.48 8.79
CA TRP A 122 -1.64 -17.16 7.55
C TRP A 122 -0.12 -17.14 7.77
N GLN A 123 0.62 -17.91 6.96
CA GLN A 123 2.07 -18.01 7.00
C GLN A 123 2.74 -17.18 5.91
N LYS A 124 2.03 -16.95 4.80
CA LYS A 124 2.54 -16.18 3.67
C LYS A 124 1.39 -15.42 3.00
N CYS A 125 1.73 -14.25 2.45
CA CYS A 125 0.83 -13.45 1.64
C CYS A 125 1.63 -12.88 0.47
N ASP A 126 1.17 -13.14 -0.76
CA ASP A 126 1.81 -12.69 -1.98
C ASP A 126 0.80 -11.89 -2.81
N VAL A 127 1.28 -10.80 -3.41
CA VAL A 127 0.50 -9.96 -4.33
C VAL A 127 0.96 -10.19 -5.75
N ASP A 128 0.01 -10.50 -6.64
CA ASP A 128 0.23 -10.61 -8.08
C ASP A 128 -0.64 -9.56 -8.79
N ASN A 129 -0.03 -8.43 -9.16
CA ASN A 129 -0.72 -7.34 -9.85
C ASN A 129 -0.86 -7.67 -11.33
N ASN A 130 -2.10 -7.65 -11.83
CA ASN A 130 -2.36 -7.64 -13.27
C ASN A 130 -2.13 -6.25 -13.86
N ALA A 131 -2.51 -5.19 -13.16
CA ALA A 131 -2.29 -3.81 -13.57
C ALA A 131 -2.21 -2.84 -12.39
N VAL A 132 -1.41 -1.79 -12.58
CA VAL A 132 -1.28 -0.64 -11.69
C VAL A 132 -1.52 0.62 -12.51
N PHE A 133 -2.46 1.47 -12.09
CA PHE A 133 -2.73 2.77 -12.69
C PHE A 133 -2.42 3.86 -11.68
N ILE A 134 -1.55 4.81 -12.03
CA ILE A 134 -1.12 5.91 -11.17
C ILE A 134 -1.52 7.24 -11.83
N ALA A 135 -2.16 8.12 -11.06
CA ALA A 135 -2.58 9.44 -11.50
C ALA A 135 -2.34 10.46 -10.39
N GLY A 136 -1.25 11.22 -10.50
CA GLY A 136 -0.86 12.21 -9.50
C GLY A 136 -0.57 11.57 -8.14
N ASP A 137 -1.34 11.95 -7.13
CA ASP A 137 -1.24 11.47 -5.74
C ASP A 137 -2.08 10.23 -5.45
N SER A 138 -2.71 9.64 -6.47
CA SER A 138 -3.58 8.48 -6.34
C SER A 138 -3.14 7.32 -7.24
N ALA A 139 -3.46 6.08 -6.83
CA ALA A 139 -3.26 4.89 -7.62
C ALA A 139 -4.39 3.88 -7.41
N SER A 140 -4.63 3.08 -8.46
CA SER A 140 -5.51 1.91 -8.37
C SER A 140 -4.79 0.69 -8.91
N THR A 141 -5.04 -0.47 -8.29
CA THR A 141 -4.46 -1.74 -8.73
C THR A 141 -5.55 -2.79 -8.87
N ILE A 142 -5.34 -3.72 -9.79
CA ILE A 142 -6.15 -4.93 -9.94
C ILE A 142 -5.23 -6.13 -10.11
N GLY A 143 -5.58 -7.23 -9.45
CA GLY A 143 -4.80 -8.46 -9.50
C GLY A 143 -5.30 -9.49 -8.51
N LYS A 144 -4.40 -10.33 -8.03
CA LYS A 144 -4.69 -11.38 -7.05
C LYS A 144 -3.86 -11.22 -5.78
N VAL A 145 -4.38 -11.76 -4.69
CA VAL A 145 -3.60 -12.00 -3.47
C VAL A 145 -3.75 -13.46 -3.09
N HIS A 146 -2.61 -14.07 -2.79
CA HIS A 146 -2.50 -15.47 -2.41
C HIS A 146 -2.12 -15.57 -0.94
N PHE A 147 -2.94 -16.25 -0.16
CA PHE A 147 -2.71 -16.48 1.27
C PHE A 147 -2.37 -17.95 1.48
N THR A 148 -1.19 -18.23 2.01
CA THR A 148 -0.79 -19.59 2.36
C THR A 148 -1.05 -19.83 3.84
N ALA A 149 -1.85 -20.84 4.15
CA ALA A 149 -2.14 -21.27 5.50
C ALA A 149 -1.03 -22.20 6.05
N LYS A 150 -1.12 -22.55 7.32
CA LYS A 150 -0.13 -23.37 8.04
C LYS A 150 0.00 -24.81 7.49
N ASP A 151 -1.07 -25.35 6.91
CA ASP A 151 -1.08 -26.66 6.27
C ASP A 151 -0.55 -26.64 4.82
N GLY A 152 -0.11 -25.47 4.35
CA GLY A 152 0.37 -25.26 2.98
C GLY A 152 -0.73 -25.01 1.95
N SER A 153 -2.01 -25.03 2.33
CA SER A 153 -3.11 -24.68 1.44
C SER A 153 -3.06 -23.20 1.06
N VAL A 154 -3.43 -22.88 -0.18
CA VAL A 154 -3.42 -21.52 -0.71
C VAL A 154 -4.85 -21.09 -1.03
N THR A 155 -5.25 -19.96 -0.45
CA THR A 155 -6.48 -19.25 -0.82
C THR A 155 -6.12 -18.06 -1.70
N SER A 156 -6.65 -18.02 -2.92
CA SER A 156 -6.48 -16.90 -3.86
C SER A 156 -7.76 -16.07 -3.92
N VAL A 157 -7.60 -14.77 -3.97
CA VAL A 157 -8.71 -13.83 -4.11
C VAL A 157 -8.42 -12.81 -5.19
N ASP A 158 -9.46 -12.36 -5.89
CA ASP A 158 -9.39 -11.16 -6.71
C ASP A 158 -9.31 -9.94 -5.81
N LYS A 159 -8.44 -9.01 -6.16
CA LYS A 159 -8.14 -7.86 -5.35
C LYS A 159 -8.08 -6.58 -6.16
N THR A 160 -8.78 -5.56 -5.66
CA THR A 160 -8.65 -4.18 -6.13
C THR A 160 -8.31 -3.30 -4.94
N TRP A 161 -7.25 -2.50 -5.09
CA TRP A 161 -6.91 -1.46 -4.13
C TRP A 161 -6.96 -0.08 -4.80
N GLY A 162 -7.33 0.93 -4.00
CA GLY A 162 -7.09 2.34 -4.29
C GLY A 162 -6.21 2.92 -3.19
N PHE A 163 -5.22 3.69 -3.60
CA PHE A 163 -4.27 4.36 -2.73
C PHE A 163 -4.32 5.85 -2.97
N VAL A 164 -4.09 6.63 -1.93
CA VAL A 164 -3.82 8.07 -2.02
C VAL A 164 -2.64 8.41 -1.12
N LYS A 165 -1.93 9.47 -1.46
CA LYS A 165 -0.94 10.06 -0.58
C LYS A 165 -1.62 11.14 0.25
N ASP A 166 -1.53 11.05 1.58
CA ASP A 166 -2.08 12.04 2.49
C ASP A 166 -1.19 13.30 2.57
N ASP A 167 -1.64 14.33 3.31
CA ASP A 167 -0.91 15.59 3.46
C ASP A 167 0.47 15.44 4.15
N ALA A 168 0.67 14.35 4.88
CA ALA A 168 1.96 13.99 5.48
C ALA A 168 2.90 13.28 4.49
N GLY A 169 2.38 12.89 3.31
CA GLY A 169 3.10 12.14 2.30
C GLY A 169 3.03 10.61 2.49
N ASP A 170 2.22 10.13 3.42
CA ASP A 170 2.01 8.71 3.66
C ASP A 170 0.99 8.11 2.68
N VAL A 171 1.26 6.88 2.24
CA VAL A 171 0.36 6.15 1.34
C VAL A 171 -0.74 5.49 2.15
N ARG A 172 -2.01 5.83 1.83
CA ARG A 172 -3.20 5.32 2.51
C ARG A 172 -4.07 4.50 1.57
N ILE A 173 -4.57 3.37 2.05
CA ILE A 173 -5.59 2.57 1.36
C ILE A 173 -6.95 3.23 1.56
N VAL A 174 -7.58 3.66 0.48
CA VAL A 174 -8.92 4.26 0.47
C VAL A 174 -9.98 3.39 -0.21
N LEU A 175 -9.54 2.41 -1.00
CA LEU A 175 -10.36 1.37 -1.58
C LEU A 175 -9.69 0.01 -1.37
N HIS A 176 -10.46 -0.97 -0.90
CA HIS A 176 -10.03 -2.34 -0.69
C HIS A 176 -11.19 -3.28 -1.02
N HIS A 177 -11.23 -3.78 -2.23
CA HIS A 177 -12.22 -4.78 -2.63
C HIS A 177 -11.55 -6.14 -2.78
N SER A 178 -12.19 -7.15 -2.23
CA SER A 178 -11.74 -8.54 -2.35
C SER A 178 -12.93 -9.48 -2.55
N SER A 179 -12.76 -10.46 -3.45
CA SER A 179 -13.73 -11.51 -3.73
C SER A 179 -13.04 -12.83 -4.02
N LEU A 180 -13.74 -13.94 -3.79
CA LEU A 180 -13.34 -15.22 -4.36
C LEU A 180 -13.61 -15.20 -5.85
N GLU A 181 -12.84 -15.98 -6.62
CA GLU A 181 -13.13 -16.22 -8.03
C GLU A 181 -14.47 -16.92 -8.20
N PHE A 182 -15.21 -16.53 -9.23
CA PHE A 182 -16.40 -17.24 -9.63
C PHE A 182 -16.02 -18.63 -10.14
N GLN A 183 -16.69 -19.66 -9.65
CA GLN A 183 -16.35 -21.07 -9.95
C GLN A 183 -17.19 -21.68 -11.08
N GLY A 184 -18.08 -20.90 -11.73
CA GLY A 184 -18.91 -21.39 -12.82
C GLY A 184 -20.20 -22.10 -12.35
#